data_583b65715b664174cbb43108697b9a5f
#
_entry.id   583b65715b664174cbb43108697b9a5f
#
_cell.length_a   1.000
_cell.length_b   1.000
_cell.length_c   1.000
_cell.angle_alpha   90.00
_cell.angle_beta   90.00
_cell.angle_gamma   90.00
#
_symmetry.space_group_name_H-M   'P 1'
#
loop_
_entity.id
_entity.type
_entity.pdbx_description
1 polymer ?
#
loop_
_entity_poly.entity_id
_entity_poly.type
_entity_poly.pdbx_seq_one_letter_code
_entity_poly.pdbx_strand_id
1 'polypeptide(L)'
;METRAIVIEEYGHADQLKERKVTLPELGEHQVLVKVKATSVNPIDWKLREGYLAQMLPWDFPIILGWDVAGEIVEIGSEVKDWQVGQAVFARPETTRFGTYADYTVVDDHLLASKPDGSLLKQPRRFR
;
A
#
# COMPACT_ATOMS: atom_id res chain seq x y z
N MET A 1 1.55 11.91 -8.81
CA MET A 1 0.20 11.41 -9.14
C MET A 1 -0.67 11.46 -7.91
N GLU A 2 -1.95 11.72 -8.07
CA GLU A 2 -2.89 11.73 -6.97
C GLU A 2 -3.69 10.43 -6.92
N THR A 3 -4.00 9.98 -5.71
CA THR A 3 -4.84 8.81 -5.50
C THR A 3 -5.87 9.10 -4.41
N ARG A 4 -7.02 8.46 -4.48
CA ARG A 4 -7.95 8.45 -3.34
C ARG A 4 -7.42 7.46 -2.32
N ALA A 5 -7.48 7.84 -1.05
CA ALA A 5 -6.96 7.03 0.02
C ALA A 5 -7.80 7.19 1.28
N ILE A 6 -7.76 6.18 2.14
CA ILE A 6 -8.29 6.28 3.49
C ILE A 6 -7.12 6.65 4.39
N VAL A 7 -7.20 7.80 5.02
CA VAL A 7 -6.09 8.38 5.78
C VAL A 7 -6.54 8.72 7.19
N ILE A 8 -5.54 8.93 8.05
CA ILE A 8 -5.76 9.62 9.31
C ILE A 8 -5.02 10.96 9.26
N GLU A 9 -5.65 11.99 9.82
CA GLU A 9 -5.07 13.33 9.93
C GLU A 9 -4.67 13.63 11.38
N GLU A 10 -5.04 12.75 12.30
CA GLU A 10 -4.57 12.73 13.68
C GLU A 10 -4.76 11.32 14.25
N TYR A 11 -4.09 11.01 15.33
CA TYR A 11 -4.25 9.72 15.98
C TYR A 11 -5.61 9.64 16.67
N GLY A 12 -6.15 8.43 16.77
CA GLY A 12 -7.43 8.20 17.44
C GLY A 12 -8.06 6.89 17.04
N HIS A 13 -9.36 6.79 17.30
CA HIS A 13 -10.15 5.60 17.00
C HIS A 13 -10.60 5.60 15.52
N ALA A 14 -11.41 4.62 15.16
CA ALA A 14 -11.83 4.43 13.77
C ALA A 14 -12.56 5.64 13.18
N ASP A 15 -13.14 6.51 13.99
CA ASP A 15 -13.77 7.74 13.53
C ASP A 15 -12.76 8.74 12.93
N GLN A 16 -11.47 8.52 13.13
CA GLN A 16 -10.43 9.33 12.50
C GLN A 16 -10.12 8.93 11.07
N LEU A 17 -10.64 7.81 10.58
CA LEU A 17 -10.46 7.36 9.20
C LEU A 17 -11.25 8.25 8.25
N LYS A 18 -10.58 8.83 7.26
CA LYS A 18 -11.20 9.77 6.32
C LYS A 18 -10.75 9.50 4.91
N GLU A 19 -11.65 9.70 3.96
CA GLU A 19 -11.28 9.60 2.55
C GLU A 19 -10.73 10.95 2.09
N ARG A 20 -9.55 10.93 1.47
CA ARG A 20 -8.88 12.14 0.97
C ARG A 20 -8.15 11.80 -0.32
N LYS A 21 -7.90 12.83 -1.13
CA LYS A 21 -6.96 12.72 -2.23
C LYS A 21 -5.56 13.02 -1.70
N VAL A 22 -4.63 12.15 -2.02
CA VAL A 22 -3.24 12.26 -1.56
C VAL A 22 -2.33 12.21 -2.77
N THR A 23 -1.32 13.09 -2.80
CA THR A 23 -0.29 13.06 -3.83
C THR A 23 0.76 12.03 -3.43
N LEU A 24 0.92 11.00 -4.25
CA LEU A 24 1.95 10.00 -4.03
C LEU A 24 3.30 10.54 -4.48
N PRO A 25 4.41 10.05 -3.88
CA PRO A 25 5.75 10.39 -4.34
C PRO A 25 5.93 9.98 -5.81
N GLU A 26 6.88 10.62 -6.49
CA GLU A 26 7.25 10.20 -7.83
C GLU A 26 7.78 8.78 -7.80
N LEU A 27 7.51 8.03 -8.88
CA LEU A 27 7.95 6.66 -9.01
C LEU A 27 9.47 6.61 -9.12
N GLY A 28 10.12 5.90 -8.20
CA GLY A 28 11.56 5.69 -8.23
C GLY A 28 11.97 4.69 -9.30
N GLU A 29 13.27 4.63 -9.57
CA GLU A 29 13.82 3.76 -10.63
C GLU A 29 13.50 2.28 -10.41
N HIS A 30 13.45 1.85 -9.16
CA HIS A 30 13.21 0.45 -8.77
C HIS A 30 11.85 0.26 -8.14
N GLN A 31 10.89 1.10 -8.46
CA GLN A 31 9.55 1.03 -7.91
C GLN A 31 8.52 0.78 -8.99
N VAL A 32 7.39 0.23 -8.59
CA VAL A 32 6.25 0.05 -9.47
C VAL A 32 5.03 0.73 -8.86
N LEU A 33 4.12 1.18 -9.73
CA LEU A 33 2.84 1.69 -9.31
C LEU A 33 1.82 0.57 -9.46
N VAL A 34 1.14 0.24 -8.37
CA VAL A 34 0.19 -0.86 -8.32
C VAL A 34 -1.22 -0.29 -8.15
N LYS A 35 -2.14 -0.72 -9.02
CA LYS A 35 -3.57 -0.49 -8.83
C LYS A 35 -4.06 -1.50 -7.82
N VAL A 36 -4.53 -1.03 -6.68
CA VAL A 36 -4.91 -1.89 -5.56
C VAL A 36 -6.21 -2.61 -5.86
N LYS A 37 -6.19 -3.93 -5.79
CA LYS A 37 -7.39 -4.77 -5.94
C LYS A 37 -7.88 -5.29 -4.59
N ALA A 38 -6.95 -5.55 -3.68
CA ALA A 38 -7.28 -6.02 -2.33
C ALA A 38 -6.16 -5.62 -1.36
N THR A 39 -6.54 -5.39 -0.13
CA THR A 39 -5.61 -5.12 0.96
C THR A 39 -6.19 -5.76 2.22
N SER A 40 -5.31 -6.11 3.18
CA SER A 40 -5.75 -6.73 4.42
C SER A 40 -5.65 -5.77 5.59
N VAL A 41 -6.43 -6.03 6.63
CA VAL A 41 -6.36 -5.30 7.88
C VAL A 41 -5.52 -6.12 8.86
N ASN A 42 -4.50 -5.50 9.42
CA ASN A 42 -3.58 -6.14 10.35
C ASN A 42 -3.51 -5.36 11.66
N PRO A 43 -3.06 -5.98 12.77
CA PRO A 43 -2.97 -5.27 14.06
C PRO A 43 -2.15 -3.97 14.01
N ILE A 44 -1.12 -3.90 13.17
CA ILE A 44 -0.33 -2.67 13.04
C ILE A 44 -1.19 -1.49 12.58
N ASP A 45 -2.24 -1.74 11.80
CA ASP A 45 -3.09 -0.67 11.29
C ASP A 45 -3.77 0.10 12.42
N TRP A 46 -4.42 -0.60 13.34
CA TRP A 46 -5.11 0.08 14.43
C TRP A 46 -4.14 0.62 15.49
N LYS A 47 -3.02 -0.07 15.71
CA LYS A 47 -2.00 0.40 16.65
C LYS A 47 -1.41 1.73 16.18
N LEU A 48 -1.12 1.83 14.90
CA LEU A 48 -0.60 3.08 14.34
C LEU A 48 -1.66 4.18 14.38
N ARG A 49 -2.90 3.84 13.99
CA ARG A 49 -4.01 4.80 14.00
C ARG A 49 -4.22 5.41 15.39
N GLU A 50 -4.09 4.62 16.45
CA GLU A 50 -4.32 5.10 17.81
C GLU A 50 -3.09 5.72 18.45
N GLY A 51 -1.97 5.75 17.73
CA GLY A 51 -0.79 6.46 18.20
C GLY A 51 0.20 5.64 19.01
N TYR A 52 -0.02 4.33 19.13
CA TYR A 52 0.89 3.48 19.91
C TYR A 52 2.30 3.42 19.33
N LEU A 53 2.44 3.73 18.06
CA LEU A 53 3.73 3.70 17.37
C LEU A 53 4.27 5.10 17.07
N ALA A 54 3.66 6.15 17.63
CA ALA A 54 3.99 7.53 17.28
C ALA A 54 5.47 7.88 17.56
N GLN A 55 6.07 7.33 18.61
CA GLN A 55 7.47 7.60 18.91
C GLN A 55 8.42 6.84 18.01
N MET A 56 8.01 5.65 17.54
CA MET A 56 8.82 4.83 16.66
C MET A 56 8.69 5.27 15.20
N LEU A 57 7.51 5.77 14.84
CA LEU A 57 7.17 6.16 13.49
C LEU A 57 6.59 7.57 13.49
N PRO A 58 7.45 8.60 13.70
CA PRO A 58 6.98 9.99 13.84
C PRO A 58 6.71 10.61 12.46
N TRP A 59 5.72 10.07 11.75
CA TRP A 59 5.38 10.51 10.40
C TRP A 59 4.51 11.76 10.41
N ASP A 60 4.64 12.54 9.34
CA ASP A 60 3.75 13.66 9.09
C ASP A 60 2.38 13.17 8.62
N PHE A 61 1.33 13.86 9.02
CA PHE A 61 -0.02 13.62 8.53
C PHE A 61 -0.20 14.28 7.16
N PRO A 62 -1.08 13.77 6.29
CA PRO A 62 -1.92 12.59 6.52
C PRO A 62 -1.13 11.29 6.36
N ILE A 63 -1.58 10.24 7.04
CA ILE A 63 -0.99 8.90 6.93
C ILE A 63 -2.00 7.98 6.25
N ILE A 64 -1.57 7.30 5.22
CA ILE A 64 -2.36 6.22 4.59
C ILE A 64 -1.97 4.92 5.30
N LEU A 65 -2.97 4.23 5.83
CA LEU A 65 -2.76 2.95 6.52
C LEU A 65 -2.70 1.79 5.51
N GLY A 66 -2.37 0.61 6.02
CA GLY A 66 -2.36 -0.63 5.25
C GLY A 66 -1.01 -0.92 4.62
N TRP A 67 -0.51 -2.14 4.81
CA TRP A 67 0.81 -2.51 4.32
C TRP A 67 0.84 -3.91 3.72
N ASP A 68 -0.31 -4.38 3.21
CA ASP A 68 -0.42 -5.56 2.37
C ASP A 68 -1.24 -5.20 1.15
N VAL A 69 -0.85 -5.68 -0.01
CA VAL A 69 -1.58 -5.38 -1.24
C VAL A 69 -1.53 -6.54 -2.22
N ALA A 70 -2.66 -6.74 -2.90
CA ALA A 70 -2.72 -7.53 -4.11
C ALA A 70 -3.31 -6.63 -5.19
N GLY A 71 -2.71 -6.62 -6.36
CA GLY A 71 -3.17 -5.73 -7.41
C GLY A 71 -2.47 -5.98 -8.74
N GLU A 72 -2.55 -4.97 -9.58
CA GLU A 72 -2.00 -5.02 -10.93
C GLU A 72 -1.01 -3.88 -11.12
N ILE A 73 0.14 -4.18 -11.70
CA ILE A 73 1.13 -3.16 -12.05
C ILE A 73 0.59 -2.31 -13.18
N VAL A 74 0.56 -0.99 -13.00
CA VAL A 74 0.10 -0.05 -14.03
C VAL A 74 1.23 0.84 -14.55
N GLU A 75 2.35 0.91 -13.81
CA GLU A 75 3.52 1.67 -14.23
C GLU A 75 4.76 1.08 -13.56
N ILE A 76 5.89 1.10 -14.25
CA ILE A 76 7.17 0.60 -13.71
C ILE A 76 8.24 1.68 -13.78
N GLY A 77 9.16 1.66 -12.82
CA GLY A 77 10.31 2.54 -12.82
C GLY A 77 11.31 2.16 -13.92
N SER A 78 12.22 3.08 -14.24
CA SER A 78 13.11 2.94 -15.38
C SER A 78 14.08 1.77 -15.28
N GLU A 79 14.39 1.31 -14.06
CA GLU A 79 15.33 0.22 -13.82
C GLU A 79 14.65 -1.08 -13.41
N VAL A 80 13.33 -1.14 -13.44
CA VAL A 80 12.58 -2.36 -13.14
C VAL A 80 12.63 -3.27 -14.37
N LYS A 81 13.15 -4.48 -14.21
CA LYS A 81 13.38 -5.41 -15.32
C LYS A 81 12.60 -6.71 -15.22
N ASP A 82 12.29 -7.14 -14.00
CA ASP A 82 11.64 -8.42 -13.77
C ASP A 82 10.13 -8.34 -13.76
N TRP A 83 9.57 -7.15 -13.87
CA TRP A 83 8.13 -6.90 -13.74
C TRP A 83 7.64 -6.08 -14.92
N GLN A 84 6.38 -6.29 -15.29
CA GLN A 84 5.77 -5.63 -16.46
C GLN A 84 4.41 -5.05 -16.10
N VAL A 85 4.04 -3.99 -16.82
CA VAL A 85 2.70 -3.41 -16.72
C VAL A 85 1.67 -4.48 -17.09
N GLY A 86 0.60 -4.55 -16.31
CA GLY A 86 -0.47 -5.53 -16.50
C GLY A 86 -0.30 -6.79 -15.67
N GLN A 87 0.85 -6.97 -15.03
CA GLN A 87 1.12 -8.17 -14.26
C GLN A 87 0.41 -8.12 -12.92
N ALA A 88 -0.20 -9.24 -12.53
CA ALA A 88 -0.84 -9.36 -11.22
C ALA A 88 0.22 -9.73 -10.17
N VAL A 89 0.23 -8.98 -9.07
CA VAL A 89 1.24 -9.13 -8.03
C VAL A 89 0.62 -9.02 -6.65
N PHE A 90 1.36 -9.47 -5.65
CA PHE A 90 1.07 -9.12 -4.27
C PHE A 90 2.37 -8.70 -3.59
N ALA A 91 2.24 -7.93 -2.52
CA ALA A 91 3.38 -7.39 -1.83
C ALA A 91 3.05 -7.03 -0.40
N ARG A 92 4.10 -6.98 0.42
CA ARG A 92 4.07 -6.31 1.70
C ARG A 92 5.08 -5.17 1.61
N PRO A 93 4.64 -3.95 1.26
CA PRO A 93 5.53 -2.81 1.13
C PRO A 93 6.20 -2.47 2.45
N GLU A 94 7.27 -1.69 2.38
CA GLU A 94 7.86 -1.17 3.60
C GLU A 94 6.86 -0.29 4.33
N THR A 95 6.96 -0.26 5.66
CA THR A 95 6.07 0.53 6.49
C THR A 95 6.45 2.00 6.37
N THR A 96 5.69 2.74 5.58
CA THR A 96 5.83 4.19 5.40
C THR A 96 4.48 4.86 5.61
N ARG A 97 4.45 6.18 5.60
CA ARG A 97 3.17 6.89 5.72
C ARG A 97 2.29 6.79 4.46
N PHE A 98 2.77 6.12 3.44
CA PHE A 98 2.01 5.88 2.20
C PHE A 98 1.66 4.40 2.11
N GLY A 99 0.64 3.99 2.85
CA GLY A 99 0.20 2.61 2.87
C GLY A 99 -0.72 2.23 1.71
N THR A 100 -1.43 1.12 1.86
CA THR A 100 -2.17 0.48 0.77
C THR A 100 -3.68 0.72 0.78
N TYR A 101 -4.21 1.46 1.75
CA TYR A 101 -5.64 1.81 1.77
C TYR A 101 -5.89 2.97 0.79
N ALA A 102 -5.67 2.69 -0.50
CA ALA A 102 -5.76 3.67 -1.57
C ALA A 102 -6.07 2.95 -2.88
N ASP A 103 -6.46 3.72 -3.90
CA ASP A 103 -6.67 3.14 -5.23
C ASP A 103 -5.34 2.70 -5.86
N TYR A 104 -4.25 3.41 -5.55
CA TYR A 104 -2.92 3.13 -6.08
C TYR A 104 -1.89 3.22 -4.97
N THR A 105 -0.85 2.43 -5.08
CA THR A 105 0.28 2.47 -4.14
C THR A 105 1.60 2.24 -4.88
N VAL A 106 2.68 2.76 -4.33
CA VAL A 106 4.03 2.59 -4.86
C VAL A 106 4.75 1.53 -4.04
N VAL A 107 5.33 0.55 -4.70
CA VAL A 107 6.02 -0.58 -4.03
C VAL A 107 7.39 -0.76 -4.66
N ASP A 108 8.40 -1.02 -3.82
CA ASP A 108 9.73 -1.36 -4.31
C ASP A 108 9.69 -2.70 -5.02
N ASP A 109 10.41 -2.83 -6.13
CA ASP A 109 10.34 -4.01 -6.99
C ASP A 109 10.76 -5.30 -6.28
N HIS A 110 11.70 -5.22 -5.36
CA HIS A 110 12.18 -6.40 -4.63
C HIS A 110 11.20 -6.94 -3.58
N LEU A 111 10.13 -6.19 -3.29
CA LEU A 111 9.10 -6.60 -2.34
C LEU A 111 7.90 -7.24 -3.02
N LEU A 112 7.92 -7.33 -4.34
CA LEU A 112 6.82 -7.91 -5.11
C LEU A 112 6.96 -9.41 -5.22
N ALA A 113 5.81 -10.10 -5.27
CA ALA A 113 5.73 -11.51 -5.62
C ALA A 113 4.66 -11.68 -6.68
N SER A 114 4.91 -12.60 -7.62
CA SER A 114 3.94 -12.86 -8.67
C SER A 114 2.76 -13.63 -8.09
N LYS A 115 1.57 -13.34 -8.63
CA LYS A 115 0.35 -14.00 -8.21
C LYS A 115 0.19 -15.26 -9.07
N PRO A 116 0.27 -16.46 -8.49
CA PRO A 116 0.17 -17.69 -9.29
C PRO A 116 -1.26 -17.89 -9.79
N ASP A 117 -1.42 -18.00 -11.12
CA ASP A 117 -2.67 -18.36 -11.80
C ASP A 117 -3.92 -17.64 -11.30
N GLY A 118 -3.78 -16.42 -10.84
CA GLY A 118 -4.90 -15.68 -10.32
C GLY A 118 -5.48 -16.21 -9.02
N SER A 119 -4.83 -17.18 -8.42
CA SER A 119 -5.39 -17.92 -7.30
C SER A 119 -5.52 -17.10 -6.02
N LEU A 120 -4.64 -16.14 -5.77
CA LEU A 120 -4.68 -15.39 -4.53
C LEU A 120 -5.97 -14.58 -4.36
N LEU A 121 -6.45 -13.97 -5.42
CA LEU A 121 -7.72 -13.24 -5.36
C LEU A 121 -8.91 -14.18 -5.24
N LYS A 122 -8.76 -15.42 -5.69
CA LYS A 122 -9.81 -16.43 -5.56
C LYS A 122 -9.80 -17.10 -4.21
N GLN A 123 -8.69 -17.03 -3.48
CA GLN A 123 -8.49 -17.69 -2.20
C GLN A 123 -7.97 -16.68 -1.17
N PRO A 124 -8.79 -15.70 -0.79
CA PRO A 124 -8.32 -14.60 0.06
C PRO A 124 -7.75 -15.03 1.40
N ARG A 125 -8.17 -16.18 1.92
CA ARG A 125 -7.62 -16.67 3.18
C ARG A 125 -6.11 -16.95 3.12
N ARG A 126 -5.52 -17.00 1.94
CA ARG A 126 -4.08 -17.21 1.78
C ARG A 126 -3.26 -15.96 2.04
N PHE A 127 -3.92 -14.86 2.21
CA PHE A 127 -3.26 -13.59 2.51
C PHE A 127 -2.84 -13.44 3.96
N ARG A 128 -3.05 -14.40 4.75
CA ARG A 128 -2.69 -14.33 6.18
C ARG A 128 -1.22 -14.24 6.43
#